data_70f1792819b1f49d027278390041ccc4
#
_entry.id   70f1792819b1f49d027278390041ccc4
#
_cell.length_a   1.000
_cell.length_b   1.000
_cell.length_c   1.000
_cell.angle_alpha   90.00
_cell.angle_beta   90.00
_cell.angle_gamma   90.00
#
_symmetry.space_group_name_H-M   'P 1'
#
loop_
_entity.id
_entity.type
_entity.pdbx_description
1 polymer ?
#
loop_
_entity_poly.entity_id
_entity_poly.type
_entity_poly.pdbx_seq_one_letter_code
_entity_poly.pdbx_strand_id
1 'polypeptide(L)'
;YGVGRVAVREALQELARSGIVEISHGERARVVVPTAHLLIEQIAGGARHLLRMQPEMLSHVREARLFLEAGMVRCAAERATPGDVLRLQQRIEEHRASMVNLDQFMQLDMLFHREIARISGNPIFPAIVEALFGWASAYDQSIVRAPGAEALTLAEHQRIVDAITVNDPQRAVQAMEEHLTRANALYRQTDP
;
A
#
# COMPACT_ATOMS: atom_id res chain seq x y z
N TYR A 1 29.61 -14.29 -31.01
CA TYR A 1 29.06 -12.95 -31.23
C TYR A 1 30.14 -11.84 -31.24
N GLY A 2 31.43 -12.15 -31.03
CA GLY A 2 32.56 -11.19 -31.14
C GLY A 2 32.59 -10.07 -30.10
N VAL A 3 31.79 -10.17 -29.03
CA VAL A 3 31.71 -9.19 -27.93
C VAL A 3 32.52 -9.63 -26.70
N GLY A 4 33.22 -8.67 -26.07
CA GLY A 4 34.05 -8.94 -24.90
C GLY A 4 33.24 -9.23 -23.65
N ARG A 5 33.81 -9.97 -22.69
CA ARG A 5 33.13 -10.32 -21.41
C ARG A 5 32.68 -9.10 -20.62
N VAL A 6 33.38 -7.98 -20.72
CA VAL A 6 33.04 -6.72 -20.04
C VAL A 6 31.72 -6.18 -20.56
N ALA A 7 31.58 -6.06 -21.90
CA ALA A 7 30.34 -5.58 -22.51
C ALA A 7 29.12 -6.45 -22.18
N VAL A 8 29.30 -7.79 -22.16
CA VAL A 8 28.23 -8.70 -21.74
C VAL A 8 27.82 -8.47 -20.29
N ARG A 9 28.80 -8.28 -19.39
CA ARG A 9 28.52 -8.00 -17.98
C ARG A 9 27.80 -6.66 -17.77
N GLU A 10 28.22 -5.62 -18.48
CA GLU A 10 27.57 -4.31 -18.43
C GLU A 10 26.13 -4.38 -18.96
N ALA A 11 25.90 -5.07 -20.07
CA ALA A 11 24.56 -5.29 -20.61
C ALA A 11 23.65 -6.07 -19.62
N LEU A 12 24.17 -7.12 -18.99
CA LEU A 12 23.43 -7.86 -17.98
C LEU A 12 23.11 -7.01 -16.72
N GLN A 13 24.05 -6.16 -16.30
CA GLN A 13 23.82 -5.23 -15.20
C GLN A 13 22.75 -4.18 -15.54
N GLU A 14 22.72 -3.70 -16.78
CA GLU A 14 21.67 -2.77 -17.24
C GLU A 14 20.30 -3.45 -17.27
N LEU A 15 20.25 -4.68 -17.80
CA LEU A 15 19.03 -5.50 -17.78
C LEU A 15 18.57 -5.82 -16.34
N ALA A 16 19.51 -6.03 -15.41
CA ALA A 16 19.19 -6.23 -13.99
C ALA A 16 18.65 -4.96 -13.32
N ARG A 17 19.25 -3.80 -13.61
CA ARG A 17 18.71 -2.49 -13.14
C ARG A 17 17.32 -2.21 -13.68
N SER A 18 17.03 -2.64 -14.89
CA SER A 18 15.71 -2.54 -15.52
C SER A 18 14.72 -3.62 -15.05
N GLY A 19 15.11 -4.53 -14.13
CA GLY A 19 14.25 -5.59 -13.62
C GLY A 19 13.91 -6.68 -14.65
N ILE A 20 14.66 -6.76 -15.76
CA ILE A 20 14.43 -7.73 -16.83
C ILE A 20 15.12 -9.07 -16.50
N VAL A 21 16.27 -9.02 -15.83
CA VAL A 21 16.99 -10.20 -15.36
C VAL A 21 17.38 -10.07 -13.90
N GLU A 22 17.51 -11.18 -13.22
CA GLU A 22 18.11 -11.30 -11.89
C GLU A 22 19.51 -11.93 -12.01
N ILE A 23 20.46 -11.37 -11.26
CA ILE A 23 21.84 -11.85 -11.21
C ILE A 23 22.16 -12.21 -9.76
N SER A 24 22.18 -13.51 -9.45
CA SER A 24 22.64 -14.02 -8.16
C SER A 24 24.13 -14.34 -8.20
N HIS A 25 24.80 -14.20 -7.06
CA HIS A 25 26.25 -14.43 -6.98
C HIS A 25 26.59 -15.88 -7.31
N GLY A 26 27.45 -16.10 -8.32
CA GLY A 26 27.85 -17.45 -8.78
C GLY A 26 26.83 -18.17 -9.67
N GLU A 27 25.69 -17.57 -9.99
CA GLU A 27 24.68 -18.14 -10.85
C GLU A 27 24.64 -17.47 -12.24
N ARG A 28 23.92 -18.11 -13.18
CA ARG A 28 23.61 -17.50 -14.48
C ARG A 28 22.48 -16.49 -14.31
N ALA A 29 22.54 -15.38 -15.04
CA ALA A 29 21.43 -14.44 -15.12
C ALA A 29 20.15 -15.17 -15.58
N ARG A 30 19.03 -14.90 -14.89
CA ARG A 30 17.71 -15.46 -15.20
C ARG A 30 16.76 -14.33 -15.59
N VAL A 31 15.91 -14.59 -16.57
CA VAL A 31 14.86 -13.65 -16.96
C VAL A 31 13.80 -13.60 -15.83
N VAL A 32 13.48 -12.40 -15.38
CA VAL A 32 12.45 -12.16 -14.35
C VAL A 32 11.09 -12.03 -15.05
N VAL A 33 10.09 -12.72 -14.51
CA VAL A 33 8.69 -12.47 -14.92
C VAL A 33 8.23 -11.19 -14.19
N PRO A 34 7.94 -10.10 -14.93
CA PRO A 34 7.56 -8.84 -14.28
C PRO A 34 6.24 -9.00 -13.51
N THR A 35 6.23 -8.52 -12.28
CA THR A 35 5.02 -8.42 -11.45
C THR A 35 4.71 -6.95 -11.15
N ALA A 36 3.46 -6.65 -10.81
CA ALA A 36 3.08 -5.29 -10.39
C ALA A 36 3.94 -4.82 -9.21
N HIS A 37 4.24 -5.71 -8.27
CA HIS A 37 5.09 -5.42 -7.12
C HIS A 37 6.50 -4.99 -7.53
N LEU A 38 7.17 -5.73 -8.43
CA LEU A 38 8.51 -5.38 -8.93
C LEU A 38 8.53 -4.02 -9.65
N LEU A 39 7.50 -3.72 -10.46
CA LEU A 39 7.39 -2.44 -11.14
C LEU A 39 7.29 -1.27 -10.14
N ILE A 40 6.46 -1.44 -9.14
CA ILE A 40 6.26 -0.42 -8.10
C ILE A 40 7.52 -0.28 -7.22
N GLU A 41 8.21 -1.36 -6.87
CA GLU A 41 9.47 -1.31 -6.12
C GLU A 41 10.57 -0.52 -6.84
N GLN A 42 10.64 -0.60 -8.17
CA GLN A 42 11.62 0.16 -8.95
C GLN A 42 11.48 1.68 -8.77
N ILE A 43 10.25 2.18 -8.62
CA ILE A 43 10.00 3.61 -8.37
C ILE A 43 10.05 3.98 -6.88
N ALA A 44 9.92 3.03 -5.98
CA ALA A 44 9.83 3.26 -4.54
C ALA A 44 11.07 3.96 -3.96
N GLY A 45 12.26 3.64 -4.49
CA GLY A 45 13.52 4.31 -4.08
C GLY A 45 13.52 5.79 -4.40
N GLY A 46 13.11 6.16 -5.61
CA GLY A 46 12.99 7.54 -6.05
C GLY A 46 11.93 8.31 -5.27
N ALA A 47 10.78 7.70 -5.04
CA ALA A 47 9.69 8.30 -4.28
C ALA A 47 10.08 8.61 -2.82
N ARG A 48 10.75 7.66 -2.13
CA ARG A 48 11.29 7.90 -0.78
C ARG A 48 12.34 9.02 -0.76
N HIS A 49 13.21 9.11 -1.76
CA HIS A 49 14.18 10.19 -1.88
C HIS A 49 13.49 11.53 -2.10
N LEU A 50 12.50 11.60 -2.99
CA LEU A 50 11.69 12.79 -3.24
C LEU A 50 11.05 13.32 -1.96
N LEU A 51 10.37 12.45 -1.19
CA LEU A 51 9.72 12.80 0.07
C LEU A 51 10.70 13.32 1.13
N ARG A 52 11.93 12.80 1.17
CA ARG A 52 12.97 13.31 2.09
C ARG A 52 13.45 14.72 1.70
N MET A 53 13.52 15.00 0.41
CA MET A 53 14.01 16.30 -0.10
C MET A 53 12.89 17.36 -0.15
N GLN A 54 11.64 16.93 -0.27
CA GLN A 54 10.45 17.77 -0.43
C GLN A 54 9.32 17.25 0.48
N PRO A 55 9.35 17.56 1.79
CA PRO A 55 8.36 17.10 2.77
C PRO A 55 6.91 17.42 2.41
N GLU A 56 6.69 18.55 1.73
CA GLU A 56 5.38 18.98 1.23
C GLU A 56 4.73 17.97 0.28
N MET A 57 5.54 17.14 -0.39
CA MET A 57 5.04 16.08 -1.28
C MET A 57 4.23 15.01 -0.54
N LEU A 58 4.37 14.90 0.78
CA LEU A 58 3.58 13.97 1.58
C LEU A 58 2.07 14.25 1.48
N SER A 59 1.68 15.53 1.42
CA SER A 59 0.28 15.92 1.22
C SER A 59 -0.27 15.41 -0.12
N HIS A 60 0.53 15.45 -1.18
CA HIS A 60 0.15 14.94 -2.51
C HIS A 60 0.09 13.39 -2.54
N VAL A 61 0.97 12.71 -1.81
CA VAL A 61 0.87 11.24 -1.64
C VAL A 61 -0.43 10.86 -0.91
N ARG A 62 -0.83 11.61 0.12
CA ARG A 62 -2.10 11.40 0.85
C ARG A 62 -3.32 11.68 -0.04
N GLU A 63 -3.28 12.72 -0.86
CA GLU A 63 -4.33 13.02 -1.84
C GLU A 63 -4.46 11.90 -2.87
N ALA A 64 -3.33 11.44 -3.43
CA ALA A 64 -3.31 10.30 -4.36
C ALA A 64 -3.85 9.02 -3.72
N ARG A 65 -3.50 8.75 -2.46
CA ARG A 65 -4.02 7.62 -1.68
C ARG A 65 -5.55 7.70 -1.55
N LEU A 66 -6.07 8.85 -1.14
CA LEU A 66 -7.51 9.08 -0.99
C LEU A 66 -8.25 8.80 -2.31
N PHE A 67 -7.79 9.39 -3.40
CA PHE A 67 -8.38 9.21 -4.73
C PHE A 67 -8.38 7.74 -5.19
N LEU A 68 -7.24 7.06 -5.05
CA LEU A 68 -7.07 5.69 -5.51
C LEU A 68 -7.87 4.70 -4.65
N GLU A 69 -7.82 4.82 -3.33
CA GLU A 69 -8.51 3.90 -2.43
C GLU A 69 -10.04 4.08 -2.44
N ALA A 70 -10.55 5.30 -2.66
CA ALA A 70 -11.96 5.53 -2.92
C ALA A 70 -12.45 4.79 -4.18
N GLY A 71 -11.65 4.79 -5.25
CA GLY A 71 -11.93 4.00 -6.46
C GLY A 71 -11.85 2.49 -6.22
N MET A 72 -10.85 2.04 -5.47
CA MET A 72 -10.66 0.62 -5.16
C MET A 72 -11.80 0.07 -4.30
N VAL A 73 -12.23 0.79 -3.26
CA VAL A 73 -13.31 0.35 -2.39
C VAL A 73 -14.66 0.33 -3.09
N ARG A 74 -14.90 1.26 -4.03
CA ARG A 74 -16.08 1.23 -4.92
C ARG A 74 -16.12 -0.08 -5.71
N CYS A 75 -15.03 -0.41 -6.41
CA CYS A 75 -14.93 -1.65 -7.17
C CYS A 75 -15.05 -2.89 -6.25
N ALA A 76 -14.49 -2.84 -5.05
CA ALA A 76 -14.61 -3.92 -4.07
C ALA A 76 -16.07 -4.14 -3.65
N ALA A 77 -16.82 -3.07 -3.35
CA ALA A 77 -18.23 -3.16 -2.97
C ALA A 77 -19.11 -3.73 -4.11
N GLU A 78 -18.74 -3.46 -5.39
CA GLU A 78 -19.44 -4.00 -6.54
C GLU A 78 -19.16 -5.48 -6.81
N ARG A 79 -18.00 -6.01 -6.37
CA ARG A 79 -17.46 -7.32 -6.78
C ARG A 79 -17.25 -8.31 -5.67
N ALA A 80 -17.34 -7.87 -4.41
CA ALA A 80 -17.04 -8.71 -3.27
C ALA A 80 -17.95 -9.95 -3.22
N THR A 81 -17.32 -11.11 -3.03
CA THR A 81 -18.01 -12.36 -2.74
C THR A 81 -18.17 -12.54 -1.22
N PRO A 82 -19.06 -13.43 -0.75
CA PRO A 82 -19.13 -13.76 0.67
C PRO A 82 -17.78 -14.20 1.27
N GLY A 83 -16.95 -14.91 0.48
CA GLY A 83 -15.59 -15.28 0.90
C GLY A 83 -14.65 -14.10 1.04
N ASP A 84 -14.82 -13.04 0.24
CA ASP A 84 -14.05 -11.80 0.38
C ASP A 84 -14.44 -11.05 1.65
N VAL A 85 -15.73 -10.97 1.95
CA VAL A 85 -16.24 -10.36 3.20
C VAL A 85 -15.70 -11.08 4.43
N LEU A 86 -15.69 -12.42 4.44
CA LEU A 86 -15.10 -13.19 5.53
C LEU A 86 -13.61 -12.88 5.73
N ARG A 87 -12.84 -12.74 4.65
CA ARG A 87 -11.42 -12.35 4.75
C ARG A 87 -11.23 -10.95 5.31
N LEU A 88 -12.07 -9.99 4.90
CA LEU A 88 -12.01 -8.62 5.46
C LEU A 88 -12.34 -8.61 6.96
N GLN A 89 -13.35 -9.37 7.39
CA GLN A 89 -13.68 -9.53 8.80
C GLN A 89 -12.52 -10.16 9.59
N GLN A 90 -11.88 -11.19 9.04
CA GLN A 90 -10.71 -11.79 9.63
C GLN A 90 -9.56 -10.77 9.76
N ARG A 91 -9.30 -9.91 8.75
CA ARG A 91 -8.31 -8.83 8.85
C ARG A 91 -8.62 -7.86 9.98
N ILE A 92 -9.89 -7.51 10.20
CA ILE A 92 -10.28 -6.65 11.34
C ILE A 92 -9.98 -7.33 12.68
N GLU A 93 -10.25 -8.62 12.83
CA GLU A 93 -9.96 -9.34 14.08
C GLU A 93 -8.45 -9.48 14.33
N GLU A 94 -7.65 -9.78 13.30
CA GLU A 94 -6.19 -9.78 13.38
C GLU A 94 -5.67 -8.39 13.79
N HIS A 95 -6.21 -7.33 13.20
CA HIS A 95 -5.87 -5.95 13.49
C HIS A 95 -6.24 -5.57 14.93
N ARG A 96 -7.43 -6.01 15.41
CA ARG A 96 -7.87 -5.81 16.80
C ARG A 96 -6.94 -6.47 17.81
N ALA A 97 -6.42 -7.65 17.52
CA ALA A 97 -5.48 -8.35 18.38
C ALA A 97 -4.12 -7.64 18.52
N SER A 98 -3.79 -6.71 17.62
CA SER A 98 -2.51 -6.01 17.61
C SER A 98 -2.53 -4.62 18.26
N MET A 99 -3.63 -4.20 18.89
CA MET A 99 -3.81 -2.84 19.42
C MET A 99 -2.71 -2.37 20.40
N VAL A 100 -2.01 -3.30 21.05
CA VAL A 100 -0.93 -2.99 22.00
C VAL A 100 0.46 -2.89 21.35
N ASN A 101 0.59 -3.26 20.07
CA ASN A 101 1.83 -3.20 19.31
C ASN A 101 1.63 -2.32 18.07
N LEU A 102 2.13 -1.09 18.15
CA LEU A 102 1.91 -0.09 17.10
C LEU A 102 2.48 -0.51 15.74
N ASP A 103 3.68 -1.09 15.69
CA ASP A 103 4.30 -1.52 14.43
C ASP A 103 3.47 -2.61 13.76
N GLN A 104 3.01 -3.59 14.54
CA GLN A 104 2.13 -4.66 14.05
C GLN A 104 0.77 -4.10 13.64
N PHE A 105 0.23 -3.14 14.39
CA PHE A 105 -1.03 -2.47 14.06
C PHE A 105 -0.94 -1.77 12.71
N MET A 106 0.13 -1.01 12.45
CA MET A 106 0.35 -0.34 11.16
C MET A 106 0.52 -1.31 9.99
N GLN A 107 1.18 -2.45 10.20
CA GLN A 107 1.30 -3.49 9.19
C GLN A 107 -0.07 -4.11 8.85
N LEU A 108 -0.90 -4.38 9.85
CA LEU A 108 -2.23 -4.96 9.65
C LEU A 108 -3.22 -3.96 9.06
N ASP A 109 -3.05 -2.65 9.36
CA ASP A 109 -3.76 -1.55 8.67
C ASP A 109 -3.49 -1.61 7.15
N MET A 110 -2.23 -1.65 6.76
CA MET A 110 -1.85 -1.80 5.35
C MET A 110 -2.44 -3.07 4.72
N LEU A 111 -2.40 -4.20 5.42
CA LEU A 111 -2.95 -5.47 4.89
C LEU A 111 -4.47 -5.43 4.70
N PHE A 112 -5.21 -4.69 5.53
CA PHE A 112 -6.65 -4.46 5.35
C PHE A 112 -6.92 -3.69 4.06
N HIS A 113 -6.26 -2.58 3.82
CA HIS A 113 -6.39 -1.78 2.60
C HIS A 113 -5.96 -2.55 1.35
N ARG A 114 -4.88 -3.33 1.46
CA ARG A 114 -4.42 -4.22 0.39
C ARG A 114 -5.46 -5.29 0.02
N GLU A 115 -6.17 -5.85 1.01
CA GLU A 115 -7.24 -6.82 0.75
C GLU A 115 -8.40 -6.18 -0.02
N ILE A 116 -8.82 -4.95 0.32
CA ILE A 116 -9.81 -4.19 -0.46
C ILE A 116 -9.32 -3.98 -1.90
N ALA A 117 -8.06 -3.58 -2.07
CA ALA A 117 -7.45 -3.41 -3.38
C ALA A 117 -7.47 -4.72 -4.21
N ARG A 118 -7.20 -5.87 -3.56
CA ARG A 118 -7.27 -7.20 -4.19
C ARG A 118 -8.69 -7.52 -4.68
N ILE A 119 -9.70 -7.25 -3.86
CA ILE A 119 -11.13 -7.51 -4.18
C ILE A 119 -11.57 -6.64 -5.38
N SER A 120 -10.98 -5.47 -5.57
CA SER A 120 -11.27 -4.62 -6.73
C SER A 120 -11.05 -5.32 -8.09
N GLY A 121 -10.23 -6.39 -8.11
CA GLY A 121 -9.97 -7.22 -9.27
C GLY A 121 -8.82 -6.74 -10.17
N ASN A 122 -8.18 -5.60 -9.87
CA ASN A 122 -7.01 -5.14 -10.61
C ASN A 122 -5.72 -5.57 -9.87
N PRO A 123 -4.86 -6.44 -10.48
CA PRO A 123 -3.66 -6.95 -9.82
C PRO A 123 -2.59 -5.90 -9.53
N ILE A 124 -2.68 -4.70 -10.10
CA ILE A 124 -1.75 -3.60 -9.86
C ILE A 124 -2.08 -2.88 -8.53
N PHE A 125 -3.33 -2.77 -8.16
CA PHE A 125 -3.78 -1.97 -7.02
C PHE A 125 -3.20 -2.43 -5.66
N PRO A 126 -3.08 -3.72 -5.34
CA PRO A 126 -2.43 -4.15 -4.10
C PRO A 126 -0.98 -3.64 -3.96
N ALA A 127 -0.20 -3.66 -5.04
CA ALA A 127 1.17 -3.14 -5.04
C ALA A 127 1.21 -1.62 -4.87
N ILE A 128 0.26 -0.88 -5.45
CA ILE A 128 0.14 0.57 -5.26
C ILE A 128 -0.17 0.89 -3.80
N VAL A 129 -1.09 0.17 -3.16
CA VAL A 129 -1.40 0.36 -1.73
C VAL A 129 -0.16 0.15 -0.88
N GLU A 130 0.56 -0.96 -1.06
CA GLU A 130 1.81 -1.23 -0.34
C GLU A 130 2.84 -0.11 -0.52
N ALA A 131 3.01 0.40 -1.73
CA ALA A 131 3.93 1.49 -2.01
C ALA A 131 3.54 2.80 -1.32
N LEU A 132 2.27 3.19 -1.39
CA LEU A 132 1.76 4.41 -0.75
C LEU A 132 1.94 4.37 0.78
N PHE A 133 1.65 3.21 1.40
CA PHE A 133 1.93 3.00 2.81
C PHE A 133 3.43 3.06 3.13
N GLY A 134 4.26 2.38 2.33
CA GLY A 134 5.71 2.36 2.52
C GLY A 134 6.36 3.73 2.34
N TRP A 135 5.83 4.58 1.45
CA TRP A 135 6.33 5.95 1.26
C TRP A 135 5.93 6.85 2.42
N ALA A 136 4.68 6.77 2.88
CA ALA A 136 4.21 7.54 4.02
C ALA A 136 4.95 7.15 5.30
N SER A 137 5.08 5.86 5.61
CA SER A 137 5.73 5.37 6.83
C SER A 137 7.24 5.66 6.87
N ALA A 138 7.93 5.68 5.72
CA ALA A 138 9.35 6.02 5.66
C ALA A 138 9.63 7.49 6.02
N TYR A 139 8.64 8.37 5.83
CA TYR A 139 8.70 9.78 6.22
C TYR A 139 8.28 9.98 7.68
N ASP A 140 7.32 9.20 8.16
CA ASP A 140 6.56 9.43 9.39
C ASP A 140 7.10 8.69 10.64
N GLN A 141 8.36 8.26 10.66
CA GLN A 141 8.96 7.65 11.86
C GLN A 141 8.94 8.54 13.12
N SER A 142 8.61 9.83 12.96
CA SER A 142 8.52 10.81 14.04
C SER A 142 7.08 11.12 14.47
N ILE A 143 6.06 10.64 13.75
CA ILE A 143 4.67 10.98 14.06
C ILE A 143 4.12 9.98 15.07
N VAL A 144 4.11 10.42 16.30
CA VAL A 144 3.40 9.75 17.40
C VAL A 144 1.91 9.78 17.09
N ARG A 145 1.36 8.63 16.70
CA ARG A 145 -0.08 8.46 16.56
C ARG A 145 -0.74 8.81 17.89
N ALA A 146 -1.80 9.61 17.84
CA ALA A 146 -2.53 9.97 19.06
C ALA A 146 -3.01 8.69 19.77
N PRO A 147 -2.67 8.45 21.03
CA PRO A 147 -3.12 7.28 21.77
C PRO A 147 -4.64 7.16 21.74
N GLY A 148 -5.16 5.97 21.49
CA GLY A 148 -6.61 5.71 21.40
C GLY A 148 -7.21 5.82 20.00
N ALA A 149 -6.42 6.20 18.98
CA ALA A 149 -6.88 6.22 17.59
C ALA A 149 -7.14 4.81 17.02
N GLU A 150 -6.55 3.78 17.63
CA GLU A 150 -6.65 2.38 17.19
C GLU A 150 -8.09 1.88 17.21
N ALA A 151 -8.81 2.09 18.31
CA ALA A 151 -10.21 1.66 18.43
C ALA A 151 -11.11 2.37 17.41
N LEU A 152 -10.86 3.65 17.14
CA LEU A 152 -11.59 4.40 16.13
C LEU A 152 -11.28 3.89 14.72
N THR A 153 -10.01 3.60 14.40
CA THR A 153 -9.61 3.00 13.12
C THR A 153 -10.34 1.68 12.88
N LEU A 154 -10.40 0.80 13.89
CA LEU A 154 -11.14 -0.48 13.77
C LEU A 154 -12.64 -0.28 13.54
N ALA A 155 -13.26 0.71 14.22
CA ALA A 155 -14.66 1.02 14.01
C ALA A 155 -14.93 1.58 12.60
N GLU A 156 -13.99 2.35 12.03
CA GLU A 156 -14.07 2.84 10.67
C GLU A 156 -13.88 1.73 9.64
N HIS A 157 -12.91 0.82 9.84
CA HIS A 157 -12.75 -0.37 9.01
C HIS A 157 -14.02 -1.23 9.00
N GLN A 158 -14.67 -1.40 10.17
CA GLN A 158 -15.93 -2.13 10.23
C GLN A 158 -17.02 -1.46 9.38
N ARG A 159 -17.15 -0.13 9.41
CA ARG A 159 -18.12 0.59 8.57
C ARG A 159 -17.86 0.38 7.07
N ILE A 160 -16.59 0.32 6.66
CA ILE A 160 -16.21 0.01 5.28
C ILE A 160 -16.65 -1.40 4.92
N VAL A 161 -16.35 -2.39 5.77
CA VAL A 161 -16.74 -3.80 5.53
C VAL A 161 -18.26 -3.96 5.51
N ASP A 162 -18.99 -3.27 6.40
CA ASP A 162 -20.45 -3.29 6.42
C ASP A 162 -21.04 -2.80 5.09
N ALA A 163 -20.49 -1.71 4.53
CA ALA A 163 -20.92 -1.17 3.25
C ALA A 163 -20.60 -2.14 2.08
N ILE A 164 -19.41 -2.75 2.09
CA ILE A 164 -19.03 -3.78 1.10
C ILE A 164 -19.99 -5.00 1.20
N THR A 165 -20.33 -5.41 2.41
CA THR A 165 -21.18 -6.58 2.66
C THR A 165 -22.58 -6.43 2.05
N VAL A 166 -23.12 -5.21 2.08
CA VAL A 166 -24.44 -4.92 1.50
C VAL A 166 -24.39 -4.45 0.04
N ASN A 167 -23.23 -4.54 -0.59
CA ASN A 167 -22.98 -4.10 -1.96
C ASN A 167 -23.41 -2.63 -2.19
N ASP A 168 -23.06 -1.72 -1.26
CA ASP A 168 -23.31 -0.28 -1.37
C ASP A 168 -22.01 0.47 -1.67
N PRO A 169 -21.67 0.70 -2.98
CA PRO A 169 -20.44 1.37 -3.37
C PRO A 169 -20.35 2.82 -2.91
N GLN A 170 -21.48 3.52 -2.82
CA GLN A 170 -21.48 4.93 -2.41
C GLN A 170 -21.15 5.06 -0.91
N ARG A 171 -21.79 4.23 -0.09
CA ARG A 171 -21.51 4.17 1.34
C ARG A 171 -20.09 3.68 1.63
N ALA A 172 -19.57 2.73 0.84
CA ALA A 172 -18.20 2.24 0.97
C ALA A 172 -17.17 3.35 0.67
N VAL A 173 -17.39 4.13 -0.40
CA VAL A 173 -16.55 5.28 -0.74
C VAL A 173 -16.58 6.32 0.38
N GLN A 174 -17.78 6.71 0.84
CA GLN A 174 -17.90 7.69 1.92
C GLN A 174 -17.16 7.23 3.18
N ALA A 175 -17.34 5.97 3.59
CA ALA A 175 -16.66 5.44 4.78
C ALA A 175 -15.13 5.43 4.62
N MET A 176 -14.61 5.12 3.42
CA MET A 176 -13.17 5.16 3.13
C MET A 176 -12.64 6.60 3.15
N GLU A 177 -13.33 7.56 2.55
CA GLU A 177 -12.93 8.96 2.54
C GLU A 177 -12.91 9.57 3.94
N GLU A 178 -13.91 9.29 4.77
CA GLU A 178 -13.96 9.69 6.17
C GLU A 178 -12.78 9.12 6.96
N HIS A 179 -12.51 7.82 6.80
CA HIS A 179 -11.40 7.13 7.43
C HIS A 179 -10.04 7.75 7.07
N LEU A 180 -9.76 7.91 5.77
CA LEU A 180 -8.47 8.44 5.30
C LEU A 180 -8.29 9.92 5.63
N THR A 181 -9.37 10.72 5.57
CA THR A 181 -9.32 12.15 5.92
C THR A 181 -9.01 12.34 7.40
N ARG A 182 -9.65 11.57 8.28
CA ARG A 182 -9.36 11.60 9.71
C ARG A 182 -7.92 11.15 10.00
N ALA A 183 -7.48 10.03 9.42
CA ALA A 183 -6.11 9.55 9.55
C ALA A 183 -5.11 10.66 9.15
N ASN A 184 -5.33 11.33 8.03
CA ASN A 184 -4.49 12.43 7.56
C ASN A 184 -4.50 13.64 8.51
N ALA A 185 -5.61 13.94 9.19
CA ALA A 185 -5.70 15.05 10.15
C ALA A 185 -4.89 14.79 11.43
N LEU A 186 -4.81 13.53 11.89
CA LEU A 186 -3.99 13.16 13.04
C LEU A 186 -2.49 13.44 12.81
N TYR A 187 -2.04 13.31 11.57
CA TYR A 187 -0.66 13.59 11.19
C TYR A 187 -0.32 15.10 11.11
N ARG A 188 -1.29 16.00 10.99
CA ARG A 188 -1.06 17.45 10.95
C ARG A 188 -0.85 18.09 12.33
N GLN A 189 -1.23 17.41 13.41
CA GLN A 189 -1.15 17.97 14.76
C GLN A 189 0.24 17.89 15.39
N THR A 190 1.19 17.26 14.72
CA THR A 190 2.56 17.06 15.20
C THR A 190 3.62 17.89 14.49
N ASP A 191 3.23 18.75 13.53
CA ASP A 191 4.13 19.77 12.97
C ASP A 191 4.22 20.95 13.96
N PRO A 192 5.45 21.31 14.42
CA PRO A 192 5.68 22.41 15.35
C PRO A 192 5.46 23.79 14.71
#